data_789fff1421fe90419277454c499ff837
#
_entry.id   789fff1421fe90419277454c499ff837
#
_cell.length_a   1.000
_cell.length_b   1.000
_cell.length_c   1.000
_cell.angle_alpha   90.00
_cell.angle_beta   90.00
_cell.angle_gamma   90.00
#
_symmetry.space_group_name_H-M   'P 1'
#
loop_
_entity.id
_entity.type
_entity.pdbx_description
1 polymer ?
#
loop_
_entity_poly.entity_id
_entity_poly.type
_entity_poly.pdbx_seq_one_letter_code
_entity_poly.pdbx_strand_id
1 'polypeptide(L)'
;MHRECDLIELRKSAIREITSSDNKQQFIENNAETLFSLDLTMYSQDKTLNSLFYNAVALSKLDNDISLHPDQYKALRLLKKNDGLILSAPTSFGKTYVIFEYIAREFSKTVFLVVPTLALIDEYKRKIITKYKDVFGRYKIFTSLS
;
A
#
# COMPACT_ATOMS: atom_id res chain seq x y z
N MET A 1 -11.01 18.86 -13.00
CA MET A 1 -11.15 19.34 -11.60
C MET A 1 -12.51 19.00 -10.97
N HIS A 2 -13.67 19.17 -11.64
CA HIS A 2 -14.98 18.76 -11.08
C HIS A 2 -15.11 17.25 -10.80
N ARG A 3 -14.65 16.37 -11.69
CA ARG A 3 -14.81 14.92 -11.53
C ARG A 3 -14.06 14.31 -10.33
N GLU A 4 -12.94 14.89 -9.93
CA GLU A 4 -12.18 14.39 -8.74
C GLU A 4 -12.88 14.79 -7.44
N CYS A 5 -13.49 15.97 -7.37
CA CYS A 5 -14.29 16.39 -6.22
C CYS A 5 -15.51 15.48 -6.01
N ASP A 6 -16.19 15.11 -7.09
CA ASP A 6 -17.36 14.23 -7.05
C ASP A 6 -17.01 12.81 -6.55
N LEU A 7 -15.85 12.27 -6.96
CA LEU A 7 -15.35 10.97 -6.51
C LEU A 7 -15.01 10.95 -5.01
N ILE A 8 -14.43 12.02 -4.50
CA ILE A 8 -14.09 12.13 -3.07
C ILE A 8 -15.37 12.19 -2.23
N GLU A 9 -16.38 12.91 -2.67
CA GLU A 9 -17.68 12.99 -2.00
C GLU A 9 -18.40 11.64 -2.00
N LEU A 10 -18.39 10.92 -3.13
CA LEU A 10 -18.98 9.59 -3.24
C LEU A 10 -18.26 8.57 -2.33
N ARG A 11 -16.93 8.60 -2.25
CA ARG A 11 -16.17 7.77 -1.31
C ARG A 11 -16.53 8.04 0.14
N LYS A 12 -16.64 9.33 0.52
CA LYS A 12 -17.02 9.71 1.88
C LYS A 12 -18.45 9.26 2.22
N SER A 13 -19.37 9.38 1.27
CA SER A 13 -20.74 8.91 1.43
C SER A 13 -20.79 7.40 1.64
N ALA A 14 -20.12 6.64 0.79
CA ALA A 14 -20.05 5.19 0.91
C ALA A 14 -19.44 4.74 2.26
N ILE A 15 -18.37 5.39 2.73
CA ILE A 15 -17.77 5.09 4.04
C ILE A 15 -18.74 5.40 5.18
N ARG A 16 -19.48 6.50 5.12
CA ARG A 16 -20.48 6.84 6.13
C ARG A 16 -21.59 5.80 6.17
N GLU A 17 -22.10 5.36 5.03
CA GLU A 17 -23.12 4.31 4.95
C GLU A 17 -22.63 2.97 5.52
N ILE A 18 -21.40 2.56 5.19
CA ILE A 18 -20.79 1.36 5.80
C ILE A 18 -20.69 1.50 7.33
N THR A 19 -20.35 2.70 7.81
CA THR A 19 -20.16 2.94 9.25
C THR A 19 -21.47 3.00 10.02
N SER A 20 -22.53 3.53 9.41
CA SER A 20 -23.86 3.73 10.03
C SER A 20 -24.81 2.55 9.81
N SER A 21 -24.50 1.61 8.93
CA SER A 21 -25.37 0.47 8.65
C SER A 21 -25.36 -0.55 9.81
N ASP A 22 -26.53 -0.96 10.25
CA ASP A 22 -26.70 -2.01 11.25
C ASP A 22 -26.22 -3.38 10.75
N ASN A 23 -26.32 -3.63 9.44
CA ASN A 23 -25.82 -4.85 8.79
C ASN A 23 -24.73 -4.52 7.76
N LYS A 24 -23.53 -4.17 8.27
CA LYS A 24 -22.37 -3.79 7.45
C LYS A 24 -21.99 -4.85 6.42
N GLN A 25 -22.04 -6.11 6.79
CA GLN A 25 -21.66 -7.21 5.92
C GLN A 25 -22.56 -7.30 4.70
N GLN A 26 -23.87 -7.23 4.89
CA GLN A 26 -24.83 -7.28 3.80
C GLN A 26 -24.75 -6.06 2.89
N PHE A 27 -24.51 -4.88 3.46
CA PHE A 27 -24.28 -3.67 2.67
C PHE A 27 -23.06 -3.80 1.76
N ILE A 28 -21.93 -4.29 2.31
CA ILE A 28 -20.69 -4.51 1.55
C ILE A 28 -20.90 -5.54 0.44
N GLU A 29 -21.58 -6.64 0.71
CA GLU A 29 -21.87 -7.67 -0.29
C GLU A 29 -22.74 -7.15 -1.44
N ASN A 30 -23.77 -6.37 -1.12
CA ASN A 30 -24.68 -5.81 -2.14
C ASN A 30 -24.03 -4.71 -2.98
N ASN A 31 -23.01 -4.03 -2.46
CA ASN A 31 -22.36 -2.89 -3.11
C ASN A 31 -20.90 -3.13 -3.49
N ALA A 32 -20.45 -4.39 -3.51
CA ALA A 32 -19.03 -4.72 -3.69
C ALA A 32 -18.40 -4.15 -4.97
N GLU A 33 -19.10 -4.19 -6.11
CA GLU A 33 -18.63 -3.60 -7.38
C GLU A 33 -18.54 -2.08 -7.32
N THR A 34 -19.51 -1.43 -6.68
CA THR A 34 -19.49 0.02 -6.48
C THR A 34 -18.33 0.42 -5.58
N LEU A 35 -18.12 -0.28 -4.47
CA LEU A 35 -16.99 -0.04 -3.56
C LEU A 35 -15.66 -0.26 -4.25
N PHE A 36 -15.54 -1.28 -5.07
CA PHE A 36 -14.35 -1.52 -5.88
C PHE A 36 -14.10 -0.37 -6.87
N SER A 37 -15.12 0.07 -7.59
CA SER A 37 -15.02 1.19 -8.56
C SER A 37 -14.66 2.54 -7.91
N LEU A 38 -14.98 2.69 -6.63
CA LEU A 38 -14.61 3.84 -5.80
C LEU A 38 -13.22 3.70 -5.16
N ASP A 39 -12.39 2.71 -5.54
CA ASP A 39 -11.10 2.37 -4.92
C ASP A 39 -11.19 2.03 -3.41
N LEU A 40 -12.36 1.65 -2.93
CA LEU A 40 -12.60 1.17 -1.57
C LEU A 40 -12.39 -0.36 -1.50
N THR A 41 -11.31 -0.83 -2.10
CA THR A 41 -10.99 -2.25 -2.29
C THR A 41 -10.91 -3.02 -0.96
N MET A 42 -10.50 -2.38 0.12
CA MET A 42 -10.47 -2.99 1.46
C MET A 42 -11.85 -3.42 1.97
N TYR A 43 -12.92 -2.83 1.45
CA TYR A 43 -14.30 -3.19 1.80
C TYR A 43 -14.92 -4.19 0.80
N SER A 44 -14.42 -4.24 -0.44
CA SER A 44 -14.95 -5.14 -1.46
C SER A 44 -14.42 -6.58 -1.37
N GLN A 45 -13.41 -6.83 -0.55
CA GLN A 45 -12.72 -8.08 -0.21
C GLN A 45 -13.24 -9.33 -0.94
N ASP A 46 -12.60 -9.73 -2.04
CA ASP A 46 -12.86 -10.98 -2.76
C ASP A 46 -14.33 -11.29 -3.09
N LYS A 47 -15.22 -10.30 -3.01
CA LYS A 47 -16.65 -10.44 -3.28
C LYS A 47 -16.99 -10.38 -4.78
N THR A 48 -16.07 -9.89 -5.59
CA THR A 48 -16.22 -9.75 -7.03
C THR A 48 -15.01 -10.33 -7.78
N LEU A 49 -15.18 -10.75 -9.03
CA LEU A 49 -14.06 -11.19 -9.87
C LEU A 49 -13.00 -10.11 -10.02
N ASN A 50 -13.42 -8.85 -10.12
CA ASN A 50 -12.50 -7.72 -10.25
C ASN A 50 -11.67 -7.51 -8.97
N SER A 51 -12.28 -7.62 -7.79
CA SER A 51 -11.55 -7.50 -6.52
C SER A 51 -10.62 -8.69 -6.30
N LEU A 52 -11.03 -9.91 -6.63
CA LEU A 52 -10.17 -11.09 -6.58
C LEU A 52 -8.95 -10.95 -7.50
N PHE A 53 -9.16 -10.53 -8.74
CA PHE A 53 -8.08 -10.31 -9.69
C PHE A 53 -7.13 -9.21 -9.21
N TYR A 54 -7.68 -8.10 -8.73
CA TYR A 54 -6.88 -7.01 -8.18
C TYR A 54 -6.04 -7.47 -6.99
N ASN A 55 -6.64 -8.17 -6.03
CA ASN A 55 -5.95 -8.67 -4.85
C ASN A 55 -4.81 -9.62 -5.23
N ALA A 56 -5.01 -10.49 -6.20
CA ALA A 56 -3.96 -11.38 -6.69
C ALA A 56 -2.77 -10.61 -7.30
N VAL A 57 -3.05 -9.55 -8.08
CA VAL A 57 -2.00 -8.74 -8.74
C VAL A 57 -1.31 -7.78 -7.76
N ALA A 58 -2.06 -7.21 -6.82
CA ALA A 58 -1.59 -6.23 -5.85
C ALA A 58 -1.09 -6.86 -4.53
N LEU A 59 -1.04 -8.20 -4.44
CA LEU A 59 -0.56 -8.89 -3.25
C LEU A 59 0.85 -8.43 -2.88
N SER A 60 1.05 -8.13 -1.60
CA SER A 60 2.34 -7.68 -1.06
C SER A 60 3.38 -8.81 -1.06
N LYS A 61 4.64 -8.44 -1.26
CA LYS A 61 5.80 -9.33 -1.06
C LYS A 61 6.34 -9.26 0.37
N LEU A 62 5.94 -8.25 1.13
CA LEU A 62 6.33 -8.08 2.54
C LEU A 62 5.38 -8.82 3.48
N ASP A 63 4.11 -8.97 3.05
CA ASP A 63 3.06 -9.56 3.85
C ASP A 63 2.04 -10.22 2.90
N ASN A 64 2.04 -11.54 2.89
CA ASN A 64 1.26 -12.32 1.92
C ASN A 64 -0.26 -12.24 2.14
N ASP A 65 -0.70 -11.71 3.28
CA ASP A 65 -2.12 -11.58 3.61
C ASP A 65 -2.67 -10.18 3.26
N ILE A 66 -1.81 -9.29 2.74
CA ILE A 66 -2.18 -7.91 2.47
C ILE A 66 -2.06 -7.59 0.99
N SER A 67 -3.12 -7.04 0.41
CA SER A 67 -3.07 -6.39 -0.90
C SER A 67 -2.78 -4.91 -0.76
N LEU A 68 -1.96 -4.39 -1.67
CA LEU A 68 -1.62 -2.97 -1.70
C LEU A 68 -2.84 -2.13 -2.04
N HIS A 69 -2.95 -0.96 -1.41
CA HIS A 69 -3.93 0.03 -1.82
C HIS A 69 -3.69 0.47 -3.29
N PRO A 70 -4.72 0.79 -4.08
CA PRO A 70 -4.55 1.18 -5.49
C PRO A 70 -3.50 2.25 -5.73
N ASP A 71 -3.45 3.29 -4.90
CA ASP A 71 -2.46 4.35 -5.02
C ASP A 71 -1.03 3.88 -4.69
N GLN A 72 -0.87 2.95 -3.73
CA GLN A 72 0.42 2.33 -3.42
C GLN A 72 0.91 1.47 -4.59
N TYR A 73 0.02 0.66 -5.17
CA TYR A 73 0.32 -0.15 -6.33
C TYR A 73 0.66 0.71 -7.56
N LYS A 74 -0.05 1.82 -7.77
CA LYS A 74 0.25 2.82 -8.80
C LYS A 74 1.64 3.44 -8.60
N ALA A 75 1.99 3.80 -7.36
CA ALA A 75 3.32 4.33 -7.03
C ALA A 75 4.43 3.31 -7.36
N LEU A 76 4.24 2.02 -7.03
CA LEU A 76 5.18 0.96 -7.39
C LEU A 76 5.35 0.82 -8.90
N ARG A 77 4.26 0.86 -9.66
CA ARG A 77 4.33 0.80 -11.13
C ARG A 77 5.08 1.98 -11.73
N LEU A 78 4.90 3.17 -11.16
CA LEU A 78 5.63 4.37 -11.59
C LEU A 78 7.12 4.25 -11.26
N LEU A 79 7.49 3.76 -10.07
CA LEU A 79 8.88 3.49 -9.70
C LEU A 79 9.54 2.50 -10.66
N LYS A 80 8.82 1.44 -11.04
CA LYS A 80 9.34 0.45 -11.98
C LYS A 80 9.52 0.96 -13.40
N LYS A 81 8.67 1.90 -13.83
CA LYS A 81 8.66 2.41 -15.21
C LYS A 81 9.66 3.55 -15.42
N ASN A 82 10.03 4.27 -14.36
CA ASN A 82 10.82 5.49 -14.44
C ASN A 82 12.09 5.35 -13.60
N ASP A 83 13.14 6.07 -13.98
CA ASP A 83 14.41 6.08 -13.24
C ASP A 83 14.34 6.79 -11.89
N GLY A 84 13.27 7.53 -11.62
CA GLY A 84 13.04 8.21 -10.36
C GLY A 84 11.59 8.61 -10.17
N LEU A 85 11.19 8.80 -8.91
CA LEU A 85 9.85 9.23 -8.52
C LEU A 85 9.94 10.17 -7.32
N ILE A 86 9.28 11.32 -7.41
CA ILE A 86 9.01 12.17 -6.26
C ILE A 86 7.58 11.89 -5.81
N LEU A 87 7.43 11.33 -4.61
CA LEU A 87 6.14 10.98 -4.04
C LEU A 87 5.78 11.91 -2.88
N SER A 88 4.83 12.82 -3.12
CA SER A 88 4.20 13.62 -2.08
C SER A 88 2.88 12.96 -1.66
N ALA A 89 2.79 12.55 -0.40
CA ALA A 89 1.62 11.87 0.13
C ALA A 89 1.54 12.07 1.65
N PRO A 90 0.34 12.00 2.27
CA PRO A 90 0.18 12.11 3.72
C PRO A 90 0.94 11.00 4.46
N THR A 91 1.12 11.16 5.76
CA THR A 91 1.85 10.19 6.60
C THR A 91 1.17 8.82 6.61
N SER A 92 -0.16 8.80 6.58
CA SER A 92 -1.00 7.60 6.55
C SER A 92 -0.92 6.80 5.24
N PHE A 93 -0.33 7.35 4.18
CA PHE A 93 -0.19 6.67 2.89
C PHE A 93 0.66 5.39 2.98
N GLY A 94 1.57 5.29 3.94
CA GLY A 94 2.49 4.15 4.04
C GLY A 94 3.68 4.25 3.09
N LYS A 95 4.27 5.44 2.91
CA LYS A 95 5.45 5.66 2.03
C LYS A 95 6.58 4.66 2.28
N THR A 96 6.91 4.43 3.54
CA THR A 96 7.95 3.45 3.93
C THR A 96 7.61 2.03 3.49
N TYR A 97 6.33 1.66 3.58
CA TYR A 97 5.86 0.36 3.12
C TYR A 97 6.05 0.19 1.62
N VAL A 98 5.69 1.21 0.83
CA VAL A 98 5.89 1.21 -0.63
C VAL A 98 7.37 1.09 -1.00
N ILE A 99 8.27 1.77 -0.28
CA ILE A 99 9.72 1.68 -0.51
C ILE A 99 10.20 0.24 -0.25
N PHE A 100 9.85 -0.35 0.88
CA PHE A 100 10.26 -1.72 1.21
C PHE A 100 9.65 -2.74 0.25
N GLU A 101 8.39 -2.55 -0.13
CA GLU A 101 7.72 -3.39 -1.12
C GLU A 101 8.43 -3.34 -2.49
N TYR A 102 8.86 -2.14 -2.92
CA TYR A 102 9.62 -1.98 -4.14
C TYR A 102 10.95 -2.74 -4.09
N ILE A 103 11.70 -2.59 -3.00
CA ILE A 103 12.98 -3.30 -2.79
C ILE A 103 12.75 -4.82 -2.80
N ALA A 104 11.68 -5.29 -2.16
CA ALA A 104 11.33 -6.70 -2.11
C ALA A 104 10.99 -7.28 -3.49
N ARG A 105 10.35 -6.48 -4.36
CA ARG A 105 9.97 -6.91 -5.72
C ARG A 105 11.13 -6.89 -6.70
N GLU A 106 11.96 -5.85 -6.66
CA GLU A 106 13.04 -5.66 -7.64
C GLU A 106 14.31 -6.46 -7.30
N PHE A 107 14.44 -6.97 -6.09
CA PHE A 107 15.58 -7.77 -5.65
C PHE A 107 16.96 -7.13 -5.96
N SER A 108 17.07 -5.83 -5.78
CA SER A 108 18.29 -5.08 -6.03
C SER A 108 19.49 -5.65 -5.27
N LYS A 109 20.68 -5.67 -5.88
CA LYS A 109 21.91 -6.19 -5.24
C LYS A 109 22.37 -5.30 -4.09
N THR A 110 22.22 -4.00 -4.25
CA THR A 110 22.62 -2.98 -3.27
C THR A 110 21.55 -1.90 -3.21
N VAL A 111 21.19 -1.50 -2.00
CA VAL A 111 20.17 -0.46 -1.75
C VAL A 111 20.76 0.55 -0.79
N PHE A 112 20.66 1.83 -1.14
CA PHE A 112 20.99 2.95 -0.27
C PHE A 112 19.70 3.63 0.19
N LEU A 113 19.47 3.66 1.50
CA LEU A 113 18.35 4.36 2.11
C LEU A 113 18.87 5.58 2.86
N VAL A 114 18.53 6.76 2.38
CA VAL A 114 18.87 8.02 3.04
C VAL A 114 17.65 8.54 3.77
N VAL A 115 17.78 8.76 5.07
CA VAL A 115 16.69 9.23 5.94
C VAL A 115 17.15 10.39 6.80
N PRO A 116 16.26 11.34 7.15
CA PRO A 116 16.66 12.59 7.77
C PRO A 116 17.01 12.49 9.26
N THR A 117 16.69 11.38 9.94
CA THR A 117 16.90 11.26 11.39
C THR A 117 17.44 9.90 11.80
N LEU A 118 18.22 9.86 12.88
CA LEU A 118 18.73 8.62 13.47
C LEU A 118 17.59 7.71 13.95
N ALA A 119 16.53 8.29 14.47
CA ALA A 119 15.33 7.52 14.89
C ALA A 119 14.72 6.73 13.74
N LEU A 120 14.68 7.29 12.53
CA LEU A 120 14.22 6.60 11.33
C LEU A 120 15.20 5.50 10.87
N ILE A 121 16.50 5.69 11.03
CA ILE A 121 17.51 4.66 10.78
C ILE A 121 17.22 3.45 11.66
N ASP A 122 17.06 3.66 12.96
CA ASP A 122 16.80 2.60 13.93
C ASP A 122 15.45 1.92 13.69
N GLU A 123 14.42 2.69 13.36
CA GLU A 123 13.11 2.15 13.00
C GLU A 123 13.20 1.24 11.76
N TYR A 124 13.86 1.69 10.70
CA TYR A 124 14.00 0.93 9.45
C TYR A 124 14.83 -0.33 9.66
N LYS A 125 15.97 -0.20 10.36
CA LYS A 125 16.82 -1.33 10.72
C LYS A 125 16.03 -2.38 11.52
N ARG A 126 15.27 -1.96 12.52
CA ARG A 126 14.43 -2.86 13.31
C ARG A 126 13.36 -3.54 12.46
N LYS A 127 12.64 -2.80 11.60
CA LYS A 127 11.64 -3.37 10.69
C LYS A 127 12.25 -4.44 9.76
N ILE A 128 13.41 -4.18 9.20
CA ILE A 128 14.09 -5.11 8.30
C ILE A 128 14.53 -6.38 9.04
N ILE A 129 15.12 -6.24 10.23
CA ILE A 129 15.69 -7.36 10.99
C ILE A 129 14.60 -8.20 11.68
N THR A 130 13.49 -7.59 12.11
CA THR A 130 12.45 -8.30 12.84
C THR A 130 11.25 -8.62 11.97
N LYS A 131 10.53 -7.60 11.49
CA LYS A 131 9.25 -7.79 10.80
C LYS A 131 9.42 -8.42 9.41
N TYR A 132 10.45 -8.02 8.67
CA TYR A 132 10.66 -8.43 7.28
C TYR A 132 11.91 -9.30 7.10
N LYS A 133 12.31 -10.02 8.15
CA LYS A 133 13.51 -10.86 8.16
C LYS A 133 13.52 -11.88 7.02
N ASP A 134 12.39 -12.52 6.75
CA ASP A 134 12.29 -13.56 5.73
C ASP A 134 12.49 -13.00 4.32
N VAL A 135 12.10 -11.75 4.09
CA VAL A 135 12.27 -11.08 2.80
C VAL A 135 13.67 -10.51 2.63
N PHE A 136 14.20 -9.87 3.69
CA PHE A 136 15.47 -9.13 3.63
C PHE A 136 16.67 -9.84 4.28
N GLY A 137 16.52 -11.04 4.80
CA GLY A 137 17.57 -11.77 5.51
C GLY A 137 18.85 -12.02 4.69
N ARG A 138 18.78 -11.91 3.37
CA ARG A 138 19.94 -12.01 2.46
C ARG A 138 20.79 -10.73 2.40
N TYR A 139 20.25 -9.57 2.85
CA TYR A 139 20.98 -8.31 2.84
C TYR A 139 21.85 -8.16 4.09
N LYS A 140 23.10 -7.73 3.89
CA LYS A 140 23.93 -7.22 4.99
C LYS A 140 23.59 -5.75 5.19
N ILE A 141 23.26 -5.38 6.42
CA ILE A 141 22.84 -4.02 6.76
C ILE A 141 24.02 -3.27 7.35
N PHE A 142 24.37 -2.16 6.72
CA PHE A 142 25.37 -1.24 7.23
C PHE A 142 24.65 0.10 7.52
N THR A 143 24.95 0.69 8.66
CA THR A 143 24.51 2.05 9.02
C THR A 143 25.73 2.91 9.18
N SER A 144 25.80 4.03 8.47
CA SER A 144 26.81 5.05 8.70
C SER A 144 26.22 6.04 9.71
N LEU A 145 26.89 6.12 10.86
CA LEU A 145 26.71 7.21 11.81
C LEU A 145 27.87 8.16 11.53
N SER A 146 27.58 9.22 10.79
CA SER A 146 28.54 10.32 10.60
C SER A 146 28.68 11.14 11.86
#